data_205f9da4a7b0630fad3a2587de6d680a
#
_entry.id   205f9da4a7b0630fad3a2587de6d680a
#
_cell.length_a   1.000
_cell.length_b   1.000
_cell.length_c   1.000
_cell.angle_alpha   90.00
_cell.angle_beta   90.00
_cell.angle_gamma   90.00
#
_symmetry.space_group_name_H-M   'P 1'
#
loop_
_entity.id
_entity.type
_entity.pdbx_description
1 polymer ?
#
loop_
_entity_poly.entity_id
_entity_poly.type
_entity_poly.pdbx_seq_one_letter_code
_entity_poly.pdbx_strand_id
1 'polypeptide(L)'
;MPKNRPTYVIDTNVIIDYVNIIPPLDGSDDDPDQPIIDTRKGLVVIPSPVIRELSSFKGEKSDRGKAARTALKRIREIFKGEPATMMETYHLGGRAIRTVNNQEIALLPVHKNFKKGIPFSPSEDDMDGQIILAALQVAFLNSGLEIDGTANFSELKTDSIIILTNDNGLASRAYERGIRAERYGYRQPEPYTGRRDIVVPKELFYEFYNSRKVERKMFEELMPAERKLVANEFIIMSLENPNDYPSDFTLSMNPYFLHVGRYDQETEAIVPLQYVVDFPVPTRNVGQAIYAEALMNPKFAAVICTGPAGSGKTYMATVYGYEACKDGQFIGVTAIPCESRSKLGALPGNLDEKMDPDVQPLKNALQNYVLNEDAKLKKEIETLKKFGTSGAKKRRNKNSDEEAPDRRSLKARLKDRVELIWENWFSSVPIELARGRDFSFELAIYDEFQDQNASQADTLIKRIGRDGKIVMTGDIEQIHAPYLDQFNNDLTYASQMLFDNPMVAQVCFTEDEVVRHLLVKLVAQRQKALHEKTLTEA
;
A
#
# COMPACT_ATOMS: atom_id res chain seq x y z
N MET A 1 -23.86 34.81 -11.08
CA MET A 1 -23.17 33.53 -11.27
C MET A 1 -24.18 32.47 -11.67
N PRO A 2 -23.86 31.47 -12.50
CA PRO A 2 -24.78 30.38 -12.76
C PRO A 2 -25.11 29.67 -11.44
N LYS A 3 -26.39 29.49 -11.17
CA LYS A 3 -27.00 29.13 -9.87
C LYS A 3 -26.60 27.74 -9.28
N ASN A 4 -25.71 26.94 -9.93
CA ASN A 4 -25.43 25.56 -9.53
C ASN A 4 -23.95 25.16 -9.66
N ARG A 5 -23.01 26.11 -9.62
CA ARG A 5 -21.60 25.77 -9.72
C ARG A 5 -21.02 25.55 -8.32
N PRO A 6 -20.29 24.43 -8.06
CA PRO A 6 -19.72 24.15 -6.76
C PRO A 6 -18.62 25.18 -6.40
N THR A 7 -18.50 25.47 -5.11
CA THR A 7 -17.41 26.26 -4.56
C THR A 7 -16.62 25.40 -3.58
N TYR A 8 -15.36 25.19 -3.88
CA TYR A 8 -14.44 24.35 -3.13
C TYR A 8 -13.60 25.19 -2.17
N VAL A 9 -13.77 25.00 -0.87
CA VAL A 9 -12.94 25.61 0.17
C VAL A 9 -11.85 24.64 0.53
N ILE A 10 -10.59 25.00 0.30
CA ILE A 10 -9.47 24.06 0.39
C ILE A 10 -8.84 24.11 1.77
N ASP A 11 -8.58 22.92 2.33
CA ASP A 11 -7.75 22.70 3.51
C ASP A 11 -6.25 22.74 3.19
N THR A 12 -5.43 23.04 4.16
CA THR A 12 -3.97 23.09 4.05
C THR A 12 -3.37 21.74 3.64
N ASN A 13 -3.87 20.63 4.20
CA ASN A 13 -3.39 19.29 3.91
C ASN A 13 -3.56 18.95 2.43
N VAL A 14 -4.67 19.33 1.82
CA VAL A 14 -4.91 19.14 0.38
C VAL A 14 -3.87 19.87 -0.46
N ILE A 15 -3.47 21.09 -0.09
CA ILE A 15 -2.45 21.84 -0.82
C ILE A 15 -1.05 21.23 -0.62
N ILE A 16 -0.76 20.71 0.56
CA ILE A 16 0.52 20.07 0.86
C ILE A 16 0.66 18.76 0.07
N ASP A 17 -0.38 17.94 0.05
CA ASP A 17 -0.38 16.65 -0.60
C ASP A 17 -0.47 16.77 -2.13
N TYR A 18 -1.22 17.78 -2.61
CA TYR A 18 -1.55 17.98 -4.02
C TYR A 18 -1.32 19.44 -4.44
N VAL A 19 -0.07 19.86 -4.47
CA VAL A 19 0.29 21.25 -4.78
C VAL A 19 -0.21 21.73 -6.14
N ASN A 20 -0.50 20.82 -7.07
CA ASN A 20 -1.03 21.11 -8.40
C ASN A 20 -2.50 21.54 -8.40
N ILE A 21 -3.22 21.42 -7.26
CA ILE A 21 -4.55 22.07 -7.09
C ILE A 21 -4.45 23.60 -7.26
N ILE A 22 -3.25 24.16 -7.08
CA ILE A 22 -2.89 25.54 -7.43
C ILE A 22 -2.05 25.47 -8.71
N PRO A 23 -2.65 25.69 -9.89
CA PRO A 23 -1.96 25.49 -11.18
C PRO A 23 -0.78 26.46 -11.34
N PRO A 24 0.31 26.04 -12.00
CA PRO A 24 1.39 26.93 -12.36
C PRO A 24 0.97 27.87 -13.49
N LEU A 25 1.58 29.06 -13.57
CA LEU A 25 1.25 30.08 -14.60
C LEU A 25 1.84 29.76 -15.98
N ASP A 26 2.87 28.92 -16.03
CA ASP A 26 3.61 28.61 -17.26
C ASP A 26 2.95 27.53 -18.13
N GLY A 27 1.78 27.01 -17.70
CA GLY A 27 1.06 25.99 -18.44
C GLY A 27 1.70 24.60 -18.41
N SER A 28 2.71 24.39 -17.57
CA SER A 28 3.42 23.11 -17.41
C SER A 28 2.58 22.04 -16.68
N ASP A 29 1.28 22.08 -16.82
CA ASP A 29 0.33 21.17 -16.19
C ASP A 29 0.27 19.84 -16.98
N ASP A 30 1.38 19.13 -17.00
CA ASP A 30 1.46 17.74 -17.46
C ASP A 30 1.23 16.80 -16.26
N ASP A 31 0.15 17.00 -15.52
CA ASP A 31 -0.27 16.01 -14.52
C ASP A 31 -1.11 14.94 -15.22
N PRO A 32 -0.56 13.75 -15.48
CA PRO A 32 -1.25 12.70 -16.22
C PRO A 32 -2.44 12.13 -15.44
N ASP A 33 -2.53 12.42 -14.14
CA ASP A 33 -3.50 11.84 -13.24
C ASP A 33 -4.77 12.69 -13.19
N GLN A 34 -5.92 12.05 -13.39
CA GLN A 34 -7.21 12.73 -13.26
C GLN A 34 -7.58 12.87 -11.79
N PRO A 35 -7.85 14.09 -11.29
CA PRO A 35 -8.32 14.27 -9.92
C PRO A 35 -9.70 13.62 -9.74
N ILE A 36 -9.96 13.10 -8.52
CA ILE A 36 -11.25 12.53 -8.13
C ILE A 36 -12.34 13.60 -8.30
N ILE A 37 -12.01 14.83 -7.90
CA ILE A 37 -12.88 16.00 -8.02
C ILE A 37 -12.26 16.95 -9.03
N ASP A 38 -12.94 17.16 -10.16
CA ASP A 38 -12.51 18.15 -11.15
C ASP A 38 -12.85 19.56 -10.66
N THR A 39 -11.91 20.18 -9.96
CA THR A 39 -12.07 21.54 -9.39
C THR A 39 -12.24 22.62 -10.48
N ARG A 40 -11.88 22.34 -11.75
CA ARG A 40 -12.10 23.25 -12.89
C ARG A 40 -13.58 23.50 -13.17
N LYS A 41 -14.45 22.62 -12.68
CA LYS A 41 -15.93 22.80 -12.76
C LYS A 41 -16.49 23.77 -11.74
N GLY A 42 -15.69 24.24 -10.79
CA GLY A 42 -16.08 25.08 -9.68
C GLY A 42 -15.15 26.26 -9.44
N LEU A 43 -15.40 26.98 -8.35
CA LEU A 43 -14.53 28.01 -7.82
C LEU A 43 -13.70 27.43 -6.67
N VAL A 44 -12.40 27.54 -6.76
CA VAL A 44 -11.47 27.15 -5.68
C VAL A 44 -11.25 28.37 -4.76
N VAL A 45 -11.52 28.20 -3.50
CA VAL A 45 -11.34 29.25 -2.48
C VAL A 45 -10.22 28.85 -1.51
N ILE A 46 -9.21 29.69 -1.40
CA ILE A 46 -8.10 29.53 -0.46
C ILE A 46 -8.33 30.49 0.72
N PRO A 47 -8.71 29.98 1.91
CA PRO A 47 -8.94 30.83 3.08
C PRO A 47 -7.63 31.40 3.65
N SER A 48 -7.70 32.57 4.26
CA SER A 48 -6.52 33.18 4.90
C SER A 48 -5.88 32.34 6.02
N PRO A 49 -6.61 31.53 6.80
CA PRO A 49 -6.01 30.55 7.72
C PRO A 49 -5.04 29.60 7.03
N VAL A 50 -5.43 29.03 5.89
CA VAL A 50 -4.59 28.11 5.09
C VAL A 50 -3.28 28.78 4.66
N ILE A 51 -3.31 30.05 4.24
CA ILE A 51 -2.10 30.80 3.88
C ILE A 51 -1.19 31.00 5.09
N ARG A 52 -1.76 31.25 6.27
CA ARG A 52 -1.00 31.37 7.52
C ARG A 52 -0.30 30.07 7.88
N GLU A 53 -1.02 28.97 7.78
CA GLU A 53 -0.50 27.63 8.09
C GLU A 53 0.60 27.23 7.09
N LEU A 54 0.40 27.38 5.79
CA LEU A 54 1.45 27.20 4.79
C LEU A 54 2.69 28.05 5.09
N SER A 55 2.50 29.27 5.59
CA SER A 55 3.59 30.17 5.94
C SER A 55 4.39 29.69 7.16
N SER A 56 3.76 28.98 8.10
CA SER A 56 4.46 28.38 9.24
C SER A 56 5.38 27.23 8.80
N PHE A 57 4.96 26.44 7.79
CA PHE A 57 5.73 25.29 7.28
C PHE A 57 6.88 25.68 6.36
N LYS A 58 6.88 26.86 5.76
CA LYS A 58 7.89 27.28 4.75
C LYS A 58 9.35 27.17 5.23
N GLY A 59 9.59 27.23 6.54
CA GLY A 59 10.92 27.11 7.16
C GLY A 59 11.42 25.67 7.32
N GLU A 60 10.55 24.67 7.18
CA GLU A 60 10.90 23.27 7.35
C GLU A 60 11.74 22.75 6.19
N LYS A 61 12.71 21.88 6.50
CA LYS A 61 13.54 21.15 5.49
C LYS A 61 12.90 19.83 5.04
N SER A 62 11.61 19.67 5.22
CA SER A 62 10.80 18.50 4.85
C SER A 62 10.14 18.67 3.48
N ASP A 63 9.56 17.61 2.93
CA ASP A 63 8.72 17.67 1.73
C ASP A 63 7.51 18.57 1.94
N ARG A 64 6.93 18.55 3.13
CA ARG A 64 5.88 19.49 3.57
C ARG A 64 6.32 20.95 3.43
N GLY A 65 7.52 21.29 3.90
CA GLY A 65 8.06 22.63 3.75
C GLY A 65 8.34 23.01 2.29
N LYS A 66 8.74 22.02 1.46
CA LYS A 66 8.93 22.20 0.00
C LYS A 66 7.59 22.49 -0.68
N ALA A 67 6.56 21.69 -0.42
CA ALA A 67 5.22 21.87 -0.95
C ALA A 67 4.65 23.23 -0.55
N ALA A 68 4.76 23.63 0.73
CA ALA A 68 4.33 24.93 1.22
C ALA A 68 5.01 26.09 0.51
N ARG A 69 6.33 26.04 0.29
CA ARG A 69 7.07 27.07 -0.47
C ARG A 69 6.58 27.16 -1.92
N THR A 70 6.34 26.04 -2.57
CA THR A 70 5.84 25.98 -3.95
C THR A 70 4.44 26.56 -4.04
N ALA A 71 3.53 26.17 -3.16
CA ALA A 71 2.17 26.69 -3.09
C ALA A 71 2.14 28.20 -2.87
N LEU A 72 2.89 28.69 -1.87
CA LEU A 72 2.97 30.15 -1.59
C LEU A 72 3.58 30.94 -2.75
N LYS A 73 4.55 30.37 -3.47
CA LYS A 73 5.11 30.97 -4.68
C LYS A 73 4.03 31.10 -5.77
N ARG A 74 3.31 30.01 -6.09
CA ARG A 74 2.23 30.00 -7.08
C ARG A 74 1.12 30.99 -6.72
N ILE A 75 0.65 30.97 -5.47
CA ILE A 75 -0.36 31.93 -4.98
C ILE A 75 0.11 33.38 -5.19
N ARG A 76 1.36 33.69 -4.84
CA ARG A 76 1.93 35.03 -5.02
C ARG A 76 2.00 35.42 -6.51
N GLU A 77 2.35 34.50 -7.38
CA GLU A 77 2.42 34.74 -8.81
C GLU A 77 1.03 34.96 -9.43
N ILE A 78 0.04 34.18 -9.05
CA ILE A 78 -1.36 34.29 -9.51
C ILE A 78 -1.96 35.65 -9.12
N PHE A 79 -1.69 36.11 -7.88
CA PHE A 79 -2.24 37.35 -7.34
C PHE A 79 -1.23 38.54 -7.36
N LYS A 80 -0.20 38.46 -8.19
CA LYS A 80 0.84 39.51 -8.32
C LYS A 80 0.22 40.83 -8.81
N GLY A 81 0.53 41.89 -8.10
CA GLY A 81 0.07 43.26 -8.44
C GLY A 81 -1.19 43.73 -7.68
N GLU A 82 -1.80 42.88 -6.88
CA GLU A 82 -2.89 43.29 -5.98
C GLU A 82 -2.29 43.88 -4.69
N PRO A 83 -2.73 45.05 -4.21
CA PRO A 83 -2.25 45.64 -2.94
C PRO A 83 -2.62 44.72 -1.76
N ALA A 84 -1.73 44.62 -0.77
CA ALA A 84 -1.96 43.86 0.47
C ALA A 84 -3.20 44.33 1.24
N THR A 85 -3.58 45.59 1.07
CA THR A 85 -4.80 46.23 1.62
C THR A 85 -6.10 45.70 1.00
N MET A 86 -6.06 45.06 -0.18
CA MET A 86 -7.24 44.38 -0.77
C MET A 86 -7.65 43.12 -0.02
N MET A 87 -6.78 42.52 0.77
CA MET A 87 -7.15 41.40 1.65
C MET A 87 -8.18 41.79 2.72
N GLU A 88 -8.35 43.08 3.02
CA GLU A 88 -9.31 43.57 4.00
C GLU A 88 -10.71 43.85 3.42
N THR A 89 -10.88 43.91 2.10
CA THR A 89 -12.10 44.36 1.42
C THR A 89 -12.79 43.34 0.52
N TYR A 90 -12.50 42.05 0.68
CA TYR A 90 -13.13 41.03 -0.14
C TYR A 90 -14.60 40.78 0.23
N HIS A 91 -15.48 41.46 -0.48
CA HIS A 91 -16.79 40.94 -0.79
C HIS A 91 -16.61 39.97 -1.98
N LEU A 92 -17.08 38.75 -1.89
CA LEU A 92 -17.13 37.78 -3.03
C LEU A 92 -17.94 38.32 -4.25
N GLY A 93 -18.26 39.60 -4.21
CA GLY A 93 -18.97 40.33 -5.24
C GLY A 93 -18.17 40.76 -6.46
N GLY A 94 -16.90 40.31 -6.64
CA GLY A 94 -16.42 40.48 -7.98
C GLY A 94 -14.95 40.74 -8.30
N ARG A 95 -13.96 40.73 -7.43
CA ARG A 95 -12.60 41.15 -7.88
C ARG A 95 -11.40 40.32 -7.46
N ALA A 96 -11.55 39.27 -6.70
CA ALA A 96 -10.41 38.41 -6.31
C ALA A 96 -10.38 37.03 -6.97
N ILE A 97 -11.18 36.85 -7.99
CA ILE A 97 -11.15 35.59 -8.76
C ILE A 97 -10.14 35.76 -9.89
N ARG A 98 -9.20 34.83 -9.97
CA ARG A 98 -8.25 34.70 -11.07
C ARG A 98 -8.52 33.39 -11.80
N THR A 99 -8.43 33.41 -13.11
CA THR A 99 -8.54 32.20 -13.93
C THR A 99 -7.14 31.83 -14.43
N VAL A 100 -6.67 30.65 -14.06
CA VAL A 100 -5.39 30.09 -14.50
C VAL A 100 -5.66 28.66 -14.98
N ASN A 101 -5.26 28.33 -16.20
CA ASN A 101 -5.43 27.01 -16.81
C ASN A 101 -6.88 26.46 -16.66
N ASN A 102 -7.87 27.30 -16.98
CA ASN A 102 -9.31 27.04 -16.82
C ASN A 102 -9.79 26.80 -15.37
N GLN A 103 -8.93 27.01 -14.36
CA GLN A 103 -9.27 26.95 -12.95
C GLN A 103 -9.57 28.36 -12.42
N GLU A 104 -10.73 28.59 -11.83
CA GLU A 104 -11.02 29.82 -11.10
C GLU A 104 -10.58 29.70 -9.65
N ILE A 105 -9.77 30.63 -9.18
CA ILE A 105 -9.20 30.65 -7.83
C ILE A 105 -9.49 31.99 -7.16
N ALA A 106 -9.88 31.95 -5.91
CA ALA A 106 -10.11 33.13 -5.07
C ALA A 106 -9.35 33.03 -3.74
N LEU A 107 -8.82 34.14 -3.25
CA LEU A 107 -8.36 34.27 -1.87
C LEU A 107 -9.50 34.83 -1.00
N LEU A 108 -9.74 34.21 0.15
CA LEU A 108 -10.78 34.62 1.07
C LEU A 108 -10.18 35.00 2.43
N PRO A 109 -10.16 36.30 2.81
CA PRO A 109 -9.90 36.70 4.18
C PRO A 109 -11.08 36.33 5.08
N VAL A 110 -10.81 35.67 6.20
CA VAL A 110 -11.82 35.36 7.21
C VAL A 110 -12.05 36.62 8.06
N HIS A 111 -13.21 37.21 7.93
CA HIS A 111 -13.52 38.52 8.51
C HIS A 111 -13.87 38.42 10.01
N LYS A 112 -13.22 39.19 10.86
CA LYS A 112 -13.49 39.23 12.32
C LYS A 112 -14.95 39.61 12.66
N ASN A 113 -15.57 40.46 11.85
CA ASN A 113 -16.95 40.90 12.04
C ASN A 113 -17.99 39.83 11.65
N PHE A 114 -17.63 38.85 10.82
CA PHE A 114 -18.48 37.75 10.45
C PHE A 114 -18.85 36.83 11.64
N LYS A 115 -18.04 36.84 12.69
CA LYS A 115 -18.29 36.10 13.95
C LYS A 115 -19.54 36.57 14.72
N LYS A 116 -20.07 37.75 14.48
CA LYS A 116 -21.15 38.34 15.31
C LYS A 116 -22.54 37.80 15.03
N GLY A 117 -22.78 37.19 13.85
CA GLY A 117 -24.08 36.65 13.47
C GLY A 117 -24.14 35.10 13.43
N ILE A 118 -23.03 34.43 13.64
CA ILE A 118 -22.94 32.98 13.52
C ILE A 118 -22.75 32.37 14.92
N PRO A 119 -23.54 31.34 15.32
CA PRO A 119 -23.38 30.67 16.61
C PRO A 119 -22.15 29.75 16.64
N PHE A 120 -21.12 30.07 15.85
CA PHE A 120 -19.85 29.39 15.78
C PHE A 120 -18.71 30.42 15.73
N SER A 121 -17.91 30.42 16.77
CA SER A 121 -16.78 31.37 16.91
C SER A 121 -15.52 30.58 17.31
N PRO A 122 -14.81 29.97 16.34
CA PRO A 122 -13.55 29.28 16.63
C PRO A 122 -12.49 30.27 17.11
N SER A 123 -11.55 29.83 17.95
CA SER A 123 -10.39 30.62 18.34
C SER A 123 -9.48 30.85 17.11
N GLU A 124 -8.55 31.80 17.22
CA GLU A 124 -7.59 32.08 16.14
C GLU A 124 -6.62 30.90 15.93
N ASP A 125 -6.41 30.08 16.96
CA ASP A 125 -5.55 28.89 16.93
C ASP A 125 -6.28 27.61 16.44
N ASP A 126 -7.63 27.62 16.39
CA ASP A 126 -8.42 26.53 15.84
C ASP A 126 -8.48 26.66 14.31
N MET A 127 -7.46 26.12 13.62
CA MET A 127 -7.34 26.23 12.15
C MET A 127 -8.50 25.58 11.43
N ASP A 128 -8.91 24.38 11.85
CA ASP A 128 -10.06 23.66 11.29
C ASP A 128 -11.35 24.48 11.44
N GLY A 129 -11.58 25.01 12.62
CA GLY A 129 -12.72 25.88 12.87
C GLY A 129 -12.70 27.15 12.02
N GLN A 130 -11.52 27.69 11.74
CA GLN A 130 -11.36 28.84 10.85
C GLN A 130 -11.65 28.50 9.39
N ILE A 131 -11.34 27.28 8.93
CA ILE A 131 -11.68 26.79 7.57
C ILE A 131 -13.20 26.62 7.46
N ILE A 132 -13.84 26.01 8.46
CA ILE A 132 -15.31 25.90 8.51
C ILE A 132 -15.96 27.29 8.49
N LEU A 133 -15.43 28.24 9.25
CA LEU A 133 -15.92 29.62 9.27
C LEU A 133 -15.80 30.27 7.87
N ALA A 134 -14.70 30.01 7.17
CA ALA A 134 -14.53 30.46 5.78
C ALA A 134 -15.60 29.89 4.84
N ALA A 135 -15.91 28.60 4.96
CA ALA A 135 -16.95 27.95 4.17
C ALA A 135 -18.35 28.54 4.46
N LEU A 136 -18.66 28.80 5.73
CA LEU A 136 -19.89 29.50 6.12
C LEU A 136 -19.95 30.95 5.61
N GLN A 137 -18.81 31.65 5.59
CA GLN A 137 -18.71 32.98 4.99
C GLN A 137 -19.02 32.95 3.49
N VAL A 138 -18.51 31.95 2.77
CA VAL A 138 -18.82 31.73 1.35
C VAL A 138 -20.32 31.47 1.15
N ALA A 139 -20.91 30.58 1.95
CA ALA A 139 -22.34 30.28 1.90
C ALA A 139 -23.21 31.52 2.12
N PHE A 140 -22.82 32.37 3.10
CA PHE A 140 -23.47 33.61 3.39
C PHE A 140 -23.44 34.59 2.21
N LEU A 141 -22.26 34.78 1.63
CA LEU A 141 -22.09 35.67 0.48
C LEU A 141 -22.85 35.17 -0.77
N ASN A 142 -22.89 33.86 -0.98
CA ASN A 142 -23.67 33.26 -2.07
C ASN A 142 -25.19 33.38 -1.85
N SER A 143 -25.63 33.50 -0.63
CA SER A 143 -27.05 33.71 -0.27
C SER A 143 -27.55 35.15 -0.48
N GLY A 144 -26.63 36.09 -0.76
CA GLY A 144 -26.95 37.50 -0.96
C GLY A 144 -27.39 38.25 0.32
N LEU A 145 -27.07 37.69 1.46
CA LEU A 145 -27.38 38.29 2.77
C LEU A 145 -26.35 39.37 3.14
N GLU A 146 -26.76 40.42 3.82
CA GLU A 146 -25.85 41.44 4.35
C GLU A 146 -25.28 41.04 5.70
N ILE A 147 -24.05 41.47 6.00
CA ILE A 147 -23.34 41.17 7.27
C ILE A 147 -23.81 42.17 8.35
N ASP A 148 -25.09 42.20 8.67
CA ASP A 148 -25.65 43.09 9.69
C ASP A 148 -25.89 42.41 11.06
N GLY A 149 -25.64 41.11 11.16
CA GLY A 149 -25.81 40.32 12.38
C GLY A 149 -27.21 39.76 12.61
N THR A 150 -28.11 39.88 11.65
CA THR A 150 -29.50 39.38 11.74
C THR A 150 -29.75 38.13 10.91
N ALA A 151 -28.77 37.65 10.14
CA ALA A 151 -28.92 36.50 9.25
C ALA A 151 -29.24 35.20 10.00
N ASN A 152 -30.32 34.55 9.60
CA ASN A 152 -30.75 33.30 10.17
C ASN A 152 -29.96 32.13 9.52
N PHE A 153 -29.31 31.30 10.29
CA PHE A 153 -28.47 30.18 9.81
C PHE A 153 -29.23 29.22 8.92
N SER A 154 -30.54 29.04 9.12
CA SER A 154 -31.42 28.20 8.32
C SER A 154 -31.62 28.70 6.87
N GLU A 155 -31.19 29.91 6.56
CA GLU A 155 -31.33 30.53 5.23
C GLU A 155 -30.04 30.41 4.39
N LEU A 156 -28.96 29.86 4.97
CA LEU A 156 -27.69 29.69 4.27
C LEU A 156 -27.78 28.54 3.25
N LYS A 157 -27.44 28.85 2.01
CA LYS A 157 -27.35 27.86 0.93
C LYS A 157 -25.98 27.21 0.97
N THR A 158 -25.86 26.10 1.71
CA THR A 158 -24.62 25.33 1.84
C THR A 158 -24.45 24.26 0.76
N ASP A 159 -25.50 23.88 0.03
CA ASP A 159 -25.50 22.77 -0.93
C ASP A 159 -24.42 22.84 -2.01
N SER A 160 -24.00 24.06 -2.39
CA SER A 160 -22.95 24.26 -3.40
C SER A 160 -21.56 24.46 -2.80
N ILE A 161 -21.43 24.42 -1.48
CA ILE A 161 -20.15 24.62 -0.78
C ILE A 161 -19.60 23.28 -0.33
N ILE A 162 -18.37 23.01 -0.73
CA ILE A 162 -17.68 21.75 -0.43
C ILE A 162 -16.33 22.10 0.19
N ILE A 163 -16.05 21.60 1.37
CA ILE A 163 -14.70 21.65 1.94
C ILE A 163 -13.91 20.48 1.37
N LEU A 164 -12.79 20.76 0.71
CA LEU A 164 -11.85 19.71 0.28
C LEU A 164 -10.82 19.52 1.40
N THR A 165 -10.85 18.35 2.02
CA THR A 165 -9.95 17.99 3.11
C THR A 165 -9.67 16.50 3.14
N ASN A 166 -8.44 16.13 3.54
CA ASN A 166 -8.05 14.74 3.83
C ASN A 166 -8.07 14.45 5.34
N ASP A 167 -8.46 15.44 6.17
CA ASP A 167 -8.61 15.30 7.62
C ASP A 167 -10.05 14.90 7.99
N ASN A 168 -10.18 13.71 8.60
CA ASN A 168 -11.47 13.18 9.06
C ASN A 168 -12.08 14.03 10.20
N GLY A 169 -11.24 14.66 11.03
CA GLY A 169 -11.69 15.53 12.12
C GLY A 169 -12.36 16.78 11.58
N LEU A 170 -11.71 17.45 10.62
CA LEU A 170 -12.28 18.61 9.93
C LEU A 170 -13.56 18.23 9.18
N ALA A 171 -13.57 17.09 8.46
CA ALA A 171 -14.73 16.61 7.74
C ALA A 171 -15.94 16.39 8.67
N SER A 172 -15.75 15.68 9.79
CA SER A 172 -16.81 15.43 10.78
C SER A 172 -17.36 16.74 11.35
N ARG A 173 -16.49 17.69 11.72
CA ARG A 173 -16.87 19.00 12.23
C ARG A 173 -17.64 19.84 11.20
N ALA A 174 -17.32 19.69 9.91
CA ALA A 174 -18.04 20.35 8.81
C ALA A 174 -19.45 19.79 8.65
N TYR A 175 -19.59 18.46 8.64
CA TYR A 175 -20.90 17.78 8.55
C TYR A 175 -21.83 18.16 9.70
N GLU A 176 -21.35 18.25 10.94
CA GLU A 176 -22.14 18.72 12.08
C GLU A 176 -22.76 20.11 11.86
N ARG A 177 -22.21 20.90 10.95
CA ARG A 177 -22.64 22.26 10.61
C ARG A 177 -23.34 22.36 9.27
N GLY A 178 -23.73 21.23 8.70
CA GLY A 178 -24.44 21.18 7.43
C GLY A 178 -23.59 21.57 6.22
N ILE A 179 -22.24 21.49 6.32
CA ILE A 179 -21.32 21.74 5.22
C ILE A 179 -20.80 20.41 4.70
N ARG A 180 -20.90 20.19 3.41
CA ARG A 180 -20.34 19.04 2.75
C ARG A 180 -18.81 19.10 2.78
N ALA A 181 -18.18 17.98 3.12
CA ALA A 181 -16.74 17.81 3.04
C ALA A 181 -16.43 16.61 2.16
N GLU A 182 -15.44 16.73 1.29
CA GLU A 182 -15.00 15.65 0.39
C GLU A 182 -13.49 15.54 0.41
N ARG A 183 -12.99 14.31 0.24
CA ARG A 183 -11.57 14.06 0.05
C ARG A 183 -11.13 14.52 -1.32
N TYR A 184 -9.95 15.13 -1.37
CA TYR A 184 -9.31 15.47 -2.63
C TYR A 184 -8.12 14.55 -2.87
N GLY A 185 -7.98 14.11 -4.11
CA GLY A 185 -6.89 13.27 -4.56
C GLY A 185 -7.02 12.99 -6.03
N TYR A 186 -6.02 12.33 -6.57
CA TYR A 186 -6.13 11.79 -7.92
C TYR A 186 -6.82 10.43 -7.87
N ARG A 187 -7.54 10.06 -8.94
CA ARG A 187 -7.94 8.68 -9.15
C ARG A 187 -6.65 7.90 -9.35
N GLN A 188 -6.18 7.32 -8.27
CA GLN A 188 -5.10 6.36 -8.38
C GLN A 188 -5.67 5.14 -9.09
N PRO A 189 -5.03 4.63 -10.15
CA PRO A 189 -5.40 3.34 -10.69
C PRO A 189 -5.32 2.33 -9.53
N GLU A 190 -6.24 1.37 -9.55
CA GLU A 190 -6.16 0.25 -8.60
C GLU A 190 -4.73 -0.29 -8.57
N PRO A 191 -4.17 -0.60 -7.39
CA PRO A 191 -2.82 -1.09 -7.30
C PRO A 191 -2.65 -2.30 -8.22
N TYR A 192 -1.61 -2.27 -9.05
CA TYR A 192 -1.33 -3.37 -9.96
C TYR A 192 -1.02 -4.65 -9.16
N THR A 193 -1.78 -5.69 -9.40
CA THR A 193 -1.71 -6.94 -8.62
C THR A 193 -0.66 -7.92 -9.14
N GLY A 194 -0.12 -7.70 -10.34
CA GLY A 194 0.78 -8.63 -11.00
C GLY A 194 0.10 -9.91 -11.52
N ARG A 195 -1.21 -10.05 -11.31
CA ARG A 195 -1.99 -11.21 -11.75
C ARG A 195 -3.30 -10.79 -12.40
N ARG A 196 -3.77 -11.64 -13.31
CA ARG A 196 -5.06 -11.49 -13.98
C ARG A 196 -5.79 -12.83 -13.98
N ASP A 197 -6.94 -12.86 -13.31
CA ASP A 197 -7.84 -14.01 -13.30
C ASP A 197 -8.87 -13.78 -14.41
N ILE A 198 -8.84 -14.61 -15.48
CA ILE A 198 -9.68 -14.40 -16.65
C ILE A 198 -10.37 -15.68 -17.12
N VAL A 199 -11.59 -15.49 -17.63
CA VAL A 199 -12.29 -16.55 -18.36
C VAL A 199 -11.88 -16.47 -19.83
N VAL A 200 -11.33 -17.55 -20.36
CA VAL A 200 -10.80 -17.59 -21.72
C VAL A 200 -11.61 -18.52 -22.61
N PRO A 201 -11.62 -18.28 -23.94
CA PRO A 201 -12.18 -19.22 -24.90
C PRO A 201 -11.49 -20.59 -24.82
N LYS A 202 -12.25 -21.64 -25.14
CA LYS A 202 -11.77 -23.02 -25.08
C LYS A 202 -10.52 -23.24 -25.93
N GLU A 203 -10.47 -22.62 -27.10
CA GLU A 203 -9.33 -22.68 -28.02
C GLU A 203 -8.04 -22.21 -27.36
N LEU A 204 -8.10 -21.06 -26.66
CA LEU A 204 -6.93 -20.49 -25.98
C LEU A 204 -6.50 -21.33 -24.78
N PHE A 205 -7.48 -21.81 -24.00
CA PHE A 205 -7.19 -22.70 -22.87
C PHE A 205 -6.48 -23.97 -23.29
N TYR A 206 -7.01 -24.64 -24.32
CA TYR A 206 -6.43 -25.89 -24.81
C TYR A 206 -5.11 -25.68 -25.53
N GLU A 207 -4.92 -24.57 -26.21
CA GLU A 207 -3.60 -24.22 -26.77
C GLU A 207 -2.57 -24.16 -25.65
N PHE A 208 -2.85 -23.38 -24.57
CA PHE A 208 -1.94 -23.31 -23.43
C PHE A 208 -1.76 -24.65 -22.72
N TYR A 209 -2.83 -25.40 -22.53
CA TYR A 209 -2.80 -26.70 -21.86
C TYR A 209 -1.92 -27.72 -22.60
N ASN A 210 -2.01 -27.78 -23.93
CA ASN A 210 -1.32 -28.76 -24.76
C ASN A 210 0.09 -28.32 -25.16
N SER A 211 0.24 -27.09 -25.68
CA SER A 211 1.52 -26.56 -26.17
C SER A 211 2.38 -25.91 -25.09
N ARG A 212 1.80 -25.64 -23.94
CA ARG A 212 2.43 -24.91 -22.82
C ARG A 212 2.93 -23.53 -23.24
N LYS A 213 2.32 -22.96 -24.27
CA LYS A 213 2.65 -21.64 -24.79
C LYS A 213 1.45 -21.06 -25.52
N VAL A 214 1.18 -19.75 -25.31
CA VAL A 214 0.24 -18.99 -26.12
C VAL A 214 0.96 -17.74 -26.62
N GLU A 215 1.03 -17.56 -27.93
CA GLU A 215 1.62 -16.37 -28.51
C GLU A 215 0.74 -15.14 -28.27
N ARG A 216 1.37 -14.00 -28.06
CA ARG A 216 0.71 -12.73 -27.81
C ARG A 216 -0.36 -12.41 -28.86
N LYS A 217 -0.07 -12.63 -30.15
CA LYS A 217 -1.03 -12.40 -31.24
C LYS A 217 -2.31 -13.19 -31.06
N MET A 218 -2.21 -14.48 -30.75
CA MET A 218 -3.36 -15.34 -30.53
C MET A 218 -4.18 -14.86 -29.32
N PHE A 219 -3.50 -14.47 -28.25
CA PHE A 219 -4.16 -13.90 -27.07
C PHE A 219 -4.91 -12.60 -27.39
N GLU A 220 -4.27 -11.68 -28.11
CA GLU A 220 -4.88 -10.40 -28.51
C GLU A 220 -6.06 -10.56 -29.49
N GLU A 221 -6.04 -11.58 -30.34
CA GLU A 221 -7.11 -11.91 -31.27
C GLU A 221 -8.33 -12.51 -30.56
N LEU A 222 -8.12 -13.45 -29.64
CA LEU A 222 -9.18 -14.16 -28.91
C LEU A 222 -9.70 -13.39 -27.70
N MET A 223 -8.88 -12.47 -27.13
CA MET A 223 -9.20 -11.68 -25.96
C MET A 223 -9.03 -10.16 -26.22
N PRO A 224 -9.80 -9.57 -27.15
CA PRO A 224 -9.60 -8.18 -27.59
C PRO A 224 -9.84 -7.13 -26.49
N ALA A 225 -10.65 -7.45 -25.47
CA ALA A 225 -10.85 -6.60 -24.30
C ALA A 225 -9.63 -6.59 -23.35
N GLU A 226 -8.83 -7.65 -23.38
CA GLU A 226 -7.69 -7.92 -22.47
C GLU A 226 -6.32 -7.74 -23.15
N ARG A 227 -6.26 -6.99 -24.25
CA ARG A 227 -5.09 -6.90 -25.15
C ARG A 227 -3.79 -6.48 -24.48
N LYS A 228 -3.86 -5.61 -23.47
CA LYS A 228 -2.64 -5.08 -22.86
C LYS A 228 -2.08 -6.07 -21.85
N LEU A 229 -1.08 -6.84 -22.27
CA LEU A 229 -0.27 -7.68 -21.38
C LEU A 229 0.88 -6.86 -20.82
N VAL A 230 1.13 -7.01 -19.52
CA VAL A 230 2.20 -6.35 -18.79
C VAL A 230 3.36 -7.33 -18.59
N ALA A 231 4.60 -6.86 -18.63
CA ALA A 231 5.77 -7.70 -18.41
C ALA A 231 5.65 -8.50 -17.11
N ASN A 232 5.86 -9.81 -17.21
CA ASN A 232 5.77 -10.77 -16.11
C ASN A 232 4.41 -10.89 -15.43
N GLU A 233 3.34 -10.40 -16.04
CA GLU A 233 1.98 -10.58 -15.56
C GLU A 233 1.62 -12.07 -15.54
N PHE A 234 1.07 -12.53 -14.43
CA PHE A 234 0.60 -13.89 -14.27
C PHE A 234 -0.87 -13.99 -14.72
N ILE A 235 -1.14 -14.90 -15.64
CA ILE A 235 -2.47 -15.11 -16.22
C ILE A 235 -3.03 -16.42 -15.69
N ILE A 236 -4.13 -16.33 -14.97
CA ILE A 236 -4.86 -17.49 -14.43
C ILE A 236 -6.08 -17.69 -15.31
N MET A 237 -6.05 -18.76 -16.11
CA MET A 237 -7.06 -19.05 -17.12
C MET A 237 -8.14 -19.95 -16.55
N SER A 238 -9.38 -19.62 -16.76
CA SER A 238 -10.54 -20.45 -16.44
C SER A 238 -11.47 -20.58 -17.65
N LEU A 239 -12.24 -21.66 -17.68
CA LEU A 239 -13.29 -21.87 -18.67
C LEU A 239 -14.66 -21.51 -18.07
N GLU A 240 -15.54 -20.95 -18.88
CA GLU A 240 -16.91 -20.60 -18.47
C GLU A 240 -17.71 -21.83 -18.02
N ASN A 241 -17.60 -22.93 -18.79
CA ASN A 241 -18.29 -24.17 -18.48
C ASN A 241 -17.35 -25.19 -17.82
N PRO A 242 -17.63 -25.63 -16.58
CA PRO A 242 -16.82 -26.64 -15.90
C PRO A 242 -16.67 -27.99 -16.64
N ASN A 243 -17.62 -28.34 -17.51
CA ASN A 243 -17.57 -29.57 -18.30
C ASN A 243 -16.58 -29.49 -19.49
N ASP A 244 -16.09 -28.31 -19.79
CA ASP A 244 -15.15 -28.10 -20.89
C ASP A 244 -13.70 -28.28 -20.50
N TYR A 245 -13.39 -28.52 -19.23
CA TYR A 245 -12.05 -28.85 -18.80
C TYR A 245 -11.65 -30.26 -19.27
N PRO A 246 -10.36 -30.50 -19.55
CA PRO A 246 -9.85 -31.86 -19.83
C PRO A 246 -10.22 -32.82 -18.69
N SER A 247 -10.53 -34.09 -19.03
CA SER A 247 -10.99 -35.09 -18.05
C SER A 247 -9.96 -35.40 -16.95
N ASP A 248 -8.69 -35.16 -17.22
CA ASP A 248 -7.56 -35.29 -16.29
C ASP A 248 -7.19 -33.99 -15.58
N PHE A 249 -7.92 -32.90 -15.86
CA PHE A 249 -7.69 -31.59 -15.26
C PHE A 249 -8.41 -31.45 -13.91
N THR A 250 -7.67 -31.09 -12.88
CA THR A 250 -8.22 -30.83 -11.54
C THR A 250 -7.70 -29.48 -11.01
N LEU A 251 -8.57 -28.49 -10.88
CA LEU A 251 -8.22 -27.15 -10.42
C LEU A 251 -7.55 -27.14 -9.03
N SER A 252 -8.00 -28.02 -8.13
CA SER A 252 -7.61 -27.98 -6.72
C SER A 252 -6.39 -28.83 -6.34
N MET A 253 -5.95 -29.73 -7.22
CA MET A 253 -4.91 -30.71 -6.92
C MET A 253 -3.79 -30.79 -7.95
N ASN A 254 -3.71 -29.81 -8.85
CA ASN A 254 -2.69 -29.83 -9.90
C ASN A 254 -1.40 -29.18 -9.40
N PRO A 255 -0.36 -29.95 -9.04
CA PRO A 255 0.89 -29.40 -8.53
C PRO A 255 1.65 -28.58 -9.58
N TYR A 256 1.27 -28.69 -10.85
CA TYR A 256 1.91 -27.99 -11.97
C TYR A 256 1.16 -26.71 -12.38
N PHE A 257 0.01 -26.43 -11.78
CA PHE A 257 -0.81 -25.25 -12.12
C PHE A 257 -0.95 -25.02 -13.62
N LEU A 258 -1.41 -26.05 -14.35
CA LEU A 258 -1.45 -26.12 -15.81
C LEU A 258 -2.30 -25.03 -16.50
N HIS A 259 -3.10 -24.31 -15.73
CA HIS A 259 -3.94 -23.19 -16.15
C HIS A 259 -3.33 -21.81 -15.81
N VAL A 260 -2.10 -21.80 -15.28
CA VAL A 260 -1.42 -20.55 -14.90
C VAL A 260 -0.20 -20.36 -15.79
N GLY A 261 -0.17 -19.22 -16.46
CA GLY A 261 0.97 -18.80 -17.28
C GLY A 261 1.50 -17.44 -16.83
N ARG A 262 2.68 -17.10 -17.30
CA ARG A 262 3.31 -15.79 -17.14
C ARG A 262 3.59 -15.20 -18.52
N TYR A 263 3.23 -13.93 -18.71
CA TYR A 263 3.62 -13.25 -19.94
C TYR A 263 5.12 -12.95 -19.93
N ASP A 264 5.83 -13.53 -20.89
CA ASP A 264 7.26 -13.29 -21.11
C ASP A 264 7.43 -12.33 -22.29
N GLN A 265 7.87 -11.12 -22.00
CA GLN A 265 8.04 -10.07 -22.98
C GLN A 265 9.13 -10.39 -24.02
N GLU A 266 10.18 -11.16 -23.63
CA GLU A 266 11.25 -11.53 -24.56
C GLU A 266 10.78 -12.49 -25.65
N THR A 267 9.91 -13.42 -25.29
CA THR A 267 9.35 -14.42 -26.24
C THR A 267 8.00 -13.99 -26.80
N GLU A 268 7.47 -12.84 -26.39
CA GLU A 268 6.13 -12.35 -26.72
C GLU A 268 5.04 -13.42 -26.58
N ALA A 269 5.08 -14.17 -25.47
CA ALA A 269 4.17 -15.28 -25.25
C ALA A 269 3.83 -15.46 -23.76
N ILE A 270 2.67 -16.05 -23.49
CA ILE A 270 2.32 -16.58 -22.19
C ILE A 270 2.98 -17.96 -22.07
N VAL A 271 3.86 -18.12 -21.09
CA VAL A 271 4.65 -19.34 -20.83
C VAL A 271 4.26 -19.95 -19.48
N PRO A 272 4.45 -21.26 -19.27
CA PRO A 272 4.13 -21.90 -18.00
C PRO A 272 5.04 -21.43 -16.88
N LEU A 273 4.61 -21.63 -15.65
CA LEU A 273 5.46 -21.52 -14.47
C LEU A 273 6.54 -22.62 -14.53
N GLN A 274 7.80 -22.27 -14.30
CA GLN A 274 8.94 -23.16 -14.47
C GLN A 274 9.50 -23.67 -13.14
N TYR A 275 9.44 -22.88 -12.09
CA TYR A 275 10.16 -23.11 -10.84
C TYR A 275 9.30 -23.63 -9.67
N VAL A 276 8.00 -23.77 -9.85
CA VAL A 276 7.06 -24.12 -8.76
C VAL A 276 7.37 -25.48 -8.15
N VAL A 277 7.79 -26.45 -8.98
CA VAL A 277 8.06 -27.83 -8.54
C VAL A 277 9.34 -27.93 -7.72
N ASP A 278 10.30 -27.07 -8.02
CA ASP A 278 11.61 -27.04 -7.37
C ASP A 278 11.61 -26.16 -6.11
N PHE A 279 10.47 -25.52 -5.80
CA PHE A 279 10.39 -24.66 -4.63
C PHE A 279 10.54 -25.48 -3.33
N PRO A 280 11.34 -25.01 -2.34
CA PRO A 280 11.70 -25.79 -1.15
C PRO A 280 10.52 -26.33 -0.31
N VAL A 281 9.34 -25.73 -0.45
CA VAL A 281 8.12 -26.16 0.25
C VAL A 281 6.96 -26.31 -0.73
N PRO A 282 6.06 -27.29 -0.51
CA PRO A 282 4.90 -27.47 -1.39
C PRO A 282 4.00 -26.24 -1.39
N THR A 283 3.68 -25.74 -2.57
CA THR A 283 2.70 -24.66 -2.78
C THR A 283 1.28 -25.19 -2.60
N ARG A 284 0.43 -24.45 -1.90
CA ARG A 284 -0.92 -24.87 -1.48
C ARG A 284 -2.03 -24.24 -2.31
N ASN A 285 -1.73 -23.17 -3.03
CA ASN A 285 -2.67 -22.43 -3.87
C ASN A 285 -1.94 -21.70 -5.00
N VAL A 286 -2.70 -21.09 -5.89
CA VAL A 286 -2.19 -20.39 -7.08
C VAL A 286 -1.28 -19.22 -6.70
N GLY A 287 -1.65 -18.40 -5.71
CA GLY A 287 -0.81 -17.29 -5.26
C GLY A 287 0.56 -17.75 -4.79
N GLN A 288 0.62 -18.85 -4.02
CA GLN A 288 1.91 -19.44 -3.61
C GLN A 288 2.72 -19.98 -4.79
N ALA A 289 2.07 -20.56 -5.81
CA ALA A 289 2.75 -21.03 -7.01
C ALA A 289 3.35 -19.86 -7.81
N ILE A 290 2.58 -18.81 -8.02
CA ILE A 290 3.05 -17.56 -8.66
C ILE A 290 4.22 -16.95 -7.87
N TYR A 291 4.11 -16.93 -6.54
CA TYR A 291 5.16 -16.37 -5.70
C TYR A 291 6.43 -17.22 -5.70
N ALA A 292 6.32 -18.55 -5.71
CA ALA A 292 7.45 -19.46 -5.87
C ALA A 292 8.18 -19.21 -7.20
N GLU A 293 7.43 -19.10 -8.31
CA GLU A 293 7.98 -18.69 -9.61
C GLU A 293 8.72 -17.36 -9.54
N ALA A 294 8.11 -16.35 -8.91
CA ALA A 294 8.71 -15.02 -8.78
C ALA A 294 10.00 -15.03 -7.95
N LEU A 295 10.03 -15.79 -6.85
CA LEU A 295 11.22 -15.90 -5.99
C LEU A 295 12.37 -16.60 -6.70
N MET A 296 12.11 -17.76 -7.31
CA MET A 296 13.16 -18.63 -7.87
C MET A 296 13.65 -18.19 -9.24
N ASN A 297 12.84 -17.48 -10.02
CA ASN A 297 13.23 -17.09 -11.37
C ASN A 297 14.40 -16.08 -11.34
N PRO A 298 15.56 -16.45 -11.93
CA PRO A 298 16.75 -15.61 -11.88
C PRO A 298 16.64 -14.32 -12.73
N LYS A 299 15.65 -14.21 -13.61
CA LYS A 299 15.39 -12.99 -14.39
C LYS A 299 14.91 -11.83 -13.52
N PHE A 300 14.35 -12.11 -12.35
CA PHE A 300 13.76 -11.08 -11.49
C PHE A 300 14.76 -10.60 -10.43
N ALA A 301 15.20 -9.38 -10.57
CA ALA A 301 16.01 -8.69 -9.57
C ALA A 301 15.15 -8.14 -8.41
N ALA A 302 13.87 -7.87 -8.67
CA ALA A 302 12.94 -7.43 -7.64
C ALA A 302 11.62 -8.22 -7.68
N VAL A 303 11.10 -8.54 -6.50
CA VAL A 303 9.80 -9.20 -6.31
C VAL A 303 8.98 -8.38 -5.32
N ILE A 304 7.82 -7.92 -5.75
CA ILE A 304 6.84 -7.21 -4.91
C ILE A 304 5.70 -8.19 -4.61
N CYS A 305 5.45 -8.44 -3.33
CA CYS A 305 4.46 -9.41 -2.90
C CYS A 305 3.48 -8.79 -1.90
N THR A 306 2.23 -8.61 -2.33
CA THR A 306 1.15 -8.03 -1.52
C THR A 306 0.13 -9.09 -1.11
N GLY A 307 -0.72 -8.77 -0.15
CA GLY A 307 -1.88 -9.58 0.23
C GLY A 307 -2.02 -9.81 1.72
N PRO A 308 -3.10 -10.50 2.15
CA PRO A 308 -3.50 -10.61 3.55
C PRO A 308 -2.51 -11.37 4.41
N ALA A 309 -2.55 -11.08 5.72
CA ALA A 309 -1.75 -11.80 6.71
C ALA A 309 -2.08 -13.30 6.69
N GLY A 310 -1.05 -14.13 6.70
CA GLY A 310 -1.21 -15.59 6.71
C GLY A 310 -1.27 -16.25 5.34
N SER A 311 -1.07 -15.53 4.25
CA SER A 311 -0.89 -16.08 2.90
C SER A 311 0.45 -16.80 2.70
N GLY A 312 1.48 -16.45 3.51
CA GLY A 312 2.79 -17.10 3.50
C GLY A 312 3.92 -16.26 2.90
N LYS A 313 3.71 -14.96 2.67
CA LYS A 313 4.70 -14.04 2.08
C LYS A 313 6.08 -14.13 2.74
N THR A 314 6.16 -13.74 4.00
CA THR A 314 7.41 -13.77 4.79
C THR A 314 8.00 -15.17 4.91
N TYR A 315 7.13 -16.19 5.09
CA TYR A 315 7.56 -17.58 5.21
C TYR A 315 8.27 -18.06 3.95
N MET A 316 7.66 -17.90 2.79
CA MET A 316 8.21 -18.36 1.51
C MET A 316 9.49 -17.62 1.14
N ALA A 317 9.53 -16.29 1.32
CA ALA A 317 10.74 -15.49 1.08
C ALA A 317 11.91 -15.94 1.96
N THR A 318 11.66 -16.19 3.26
CA THR A 318 12.68 -16.62 4.21
C THR A 318 13.21 -18.01 3.88
N VAL A 319 12.33 -18.96 3.57
CA VAL A 319 12.72 -20.33 3.21
C VAL A 319 13.51 -20.34 1.91
N TYR A 320 13.05 -19.62 0.89
CA TYR A 320 13.77 -19.47 -0.36
C TYR A 320 15.18 -18.90 -0.11
N GLY A 321 15.29 -17.81 0.67
CA GLY A 321 16.58 -17.19 0.96
C GLY A 321 17.55 -18.15 1.65
N TYR A 322 17.09 -18.93 2.61
CA TYR A 322 17.91 -19.93 3.29
C TYR A 322 18.40 -21.04 2.34
N GLU A 323 17.51 -21.63 1.56
CA GLU A 323 17.90 -22.71 0.62
C GLU A 323 18.79 -22.15 -0.52
N ALA A 324 18.50 -20.97 -1.05
CA ALA A 324 19.32 -20.32 -2.05
C ALA A 324 20.76 -20.02 -1.57
N CYS A 325 20.93 -19.69 -0.26
CA CYS A 325 22.26 -19.58 0.32
C CYS A 325 22.97 -20.93 0.43
N LYS A 326 22.27 -21.99 0.81
CA LYS A 326 22.83 -23.35 0.85
C LYS A 326 23.29 -23.83 -0.54
N ASP A 327 22.53 -23.45 -1.57
CA ASP A 327 22.81 -23.79 -2.98
C ASP A 327 23.88 -22.87 -3.60
N GLY A 328 24.35 -21.85 -2.85
CA GLY A 328 25.39 -20.92 -3.29
C GLY A 328 24.91 -19.86 -4.29
N GLN A 329 23.58 -19.64 -4.42
CA GLN A 329 23.04 -18.56 -5.24
C GLN A 329 23.30 -17.19 -4.60
N PHE A 330 23.18 -17.11 -3.28
CA PHE A 330 23.48 -15.92 -2.49
C PHE A 330 24.51 -16.23 -1.41
N ILE A 331 25.29 -15.22 -1.06
CA ILE A 331 26.24 -15.29 0.07
C ILE A 331 25.57 -15.03 1.42
N GLY A 332 24.36 -14.46 1.41
CA GLY A 332 23.58 -14.18 2.61
C GLY A 332 22.20 -13.61 2.32
N VAL A 333 21.40 -13.53 3.36
CA VAL A 333 20.07 -12.91 3.38
C VAL A 333 20.11 -11.72 4.33
N THR A 334 19.78 -10.54 3.84
CA THR A 334 19.64 -9.33 4.66
C THR A 334 18.18 -9.02 4.91
N ALA A 335 17.74 -9.11 6.16
CA ALA A 335 16.43 -8.67 6.61
C ALA A 335 16.44 -7.17 6.87
N ILE A 336 15.48 -6.45 6.29
CA ILE A 336 15.32 -5.00 6.46
C ILE A 336 13.94 -4.75 7.06
N PRO A 337 13.83 -4.64 8.39
CA PRO A 337 12.58 -4.35 9.07
C PRO A 337 12.16 -2.88 8.93
N CYS A 338 10.87 -2.63 8.98
CA CYS A 338 10.26 -1.32 8.81
C CYS A 338 10.45 -0.36 9.99
N GLU A 339 10.78 -0.84 11.20
CA GLU A 339 10.88 0.05 12.35
C GLU A 339 12.05 1.03 12.25
N SER A 340 11.78 2.31 12.49
CA SER A 340 12.79 3.36 12.41
C SER A 340 13.74 3.34 13.62
N ARG A 341 15.00 3.68 13.37
CA ARG A 341 16.07 3.79 14.38
C ARG A 341 15.71 4.70 15.56
N SER A 342 14.83 5.66 15.36
CA SER A 342 14.34 6.57 16.41
C SER A 342 13.63 5.82 17.54
N LYS A 343 12.90 4.74 17.22
CA LYS A 343 12.26 3.87 18.22
C LYS A 343 13.27 2.95 18.91
N LEU A 344 14.29 2.47 18.17
CA LEU A 344 15.32 1.59 18.68
C LEU A 344 16.24 2.28 19.72
N GLY A 345 16.40 3.61 19.65
CA GLY A 345 17.25 4.37 20.57
C GLY A 345 16.87 4.25 22.05
N ALA A 346 15.59 4.03 22.35
CA ALA A 346 15.06 3.91 23.71
C ALA A 346 15.19 2.49 24.31
N LEU A 347 15.50 1.48 23.50
CA LEU A 347 15.61 0.09 23.95
C LEU A 347 17.00 -0.20 24.53
N PRO A 348 17.12 -1.04 25.58
CA PRO A 348 18.41 -1.52 26.07
C PRO A 348 19.01 -2.57 25.12
N GLY A 349 20.34 -2.70 25.12
CA GLY A 349 21.05 -3.72 24.35
C GLY A 349 21.82 -3.18 23.14
N ASN A 350 22.53 -4.07 22.45
CA ASN A 350 23.22 -3.77 21.20
C ASN A 350 22.23 -3.67 20.02
N LEU A 351 22.69 -3.36 18.81
CA LEU A 351 21.82 -3.17 17.66
C LEU A 351 21.04 -4.45 17.30
N ASP A 352 21.71 -5.60 17.31
CA ASP A 352 21.08 -6.88 16.95
C ASP A 352 20.02 -7.30 17.97
N GLU A 353 20.30 -7.12 19.27
CA GLU A 353 19.32 -7.37 20.35
C GLU A 353 18.08 -6.46 20.24
N LYS A 354 18.28 -5.21 19.81
CA LYS A 354 17.19 -4.26 19.62
C LYS A 354 16.32 -4.59 18.42
N MET A 355 16.91 -5.16 17.37
CA MET A 355 16.22 -5.56 16.15
C MET A 355 15.59 -6.96 16.23
N ASP A 356 15.90 -7.75 17.25
CA ASP A 356 15.40 -9.13 17.38
C ASP A 356 13.86 -9.24 17.31
N PRO A 357 13.06 -8.34 17.92
CA PRO A 357 11.62 -8.37 17.78
C PRO A 357 11.14 -8.22 16.34
N ASP A 358 11.79 -7.37 15.55
CA ASP A 358 11.36 -7.01 14.19
C ASP A 358 11.70 -8.12 13.19
N VAL A 359 12.76 -8.88 13.44
CA VAL A 359 13.13 -10.05 12.62
C VAL A 359 12.51 -11.36 13.10
N GLN A 360 11.75 -11.32 14.18
CA GLN A 360 11.10 -12.51 14.75
C GLN A 360 10.17 -13.23 13.75
N PRO A 361 9.45 -12.56 12.83
CA PRO A 361 8.68 -13.24 11.78
C PRO A 361 9.55 -14.16 10.90
N LEU A 362 10.75 -13.71 10.51
CA LEU A 362 11.69 -14.50 9.71
C LEU A 362 12.26 -15.68 10.54
N LYS A 363 12.66 -15.44 11.80
CA LYS A 363 13.10 -16.50 12.71
C LYS A 363 12.03 -17.56 12.96
N ASN A 364 10.77 -17.14 13.10
CA ASN A 364 9.62 -18.05 13.20
C ASN A 364 9.40 -18.84 11.91
N ALA A 365 9.63 -18.24 10.74
CA ALA A 365 9.58 -18.93 9.46
C ALA A 365 10.64 -20.03 9.37
N LEU A 366 11.89 -19.72 9.71
CA LEU A 366 12.97 -20.70 9.80
C LEU A 366 12.66 -21.82 10.81
N GLN A 367 12.14 -21.47 11.98
CA GLN A 367 11.75 -22.44 12.99
C GLN A 367 10.72 -23.44 12.46
N ASN A 368 9.69 -22.96 11.77
CA ASN A 368 8.66 -23.80 11.16
C ASN A 368 9.23 -24.67 10.04
N TYR A 369 10.13 -24.13 9.25
CA TYR A 369 10.78 -24.87 8.17
C TYR A 369 11.66 -25.99 8.72
N VAL A 370 12.56 -25.69 9.67
CA VAL A 370 13.43 -26.68 10.32
C VAL A 370 12.64 -27.79 11.00
N LEU A 371 11.50 -27.45 11.64
CA LEU A 371 10.61 -28.45 12.24
C LEU A 371 9.99 -29.42 11.21
N ASN A 372 9.77 -28.96 9.99
CA ASN A 372 9.20 -29.81 8.93
C ASN A 372 10.26 -30.68 8.25
N GLU A 373 11.49 -30.17 8.11
CA GLU A 373 12.60 -30.88 7.47
C GLU A 373 13.27 -31.91 8.38
N ASP A 374 13.35 -31.67 9.68
CA ASP A 374 13.99 -32.59 10.62
C ASP A 374 13.02 -33.71 11.05
N ALA A 375 13.09 -34.86 10.37
CA ALA A 375 12.27 -36.02 10.67
C ALA A 375 12.41 -36.53 12.12
N LYS A 376 13.57 -36.31 12.75
CA LYS A 376 13.83 -36.69 14.15
C LYS A 376 13.10 -35.76 15.10
N LEU A 377 13.22 -34.44 14.89
CA LEU A 377 12.48 -33.44 15.64
C LEU A 377 10.97 -33.60 15.47
N LYS A 378 10.51 -33.91 14.26
CA LYS A 378 9.08 -34.16 13.97
C LYS A 378 8.54 -35.38 14.74
N LYS A 379 9.29 -36.50 14.75
CA LYS A 379 8.95 -37.69 15.54
C LYS A 379 8.87 -37.39 17.05
N GLU A 380 9.84 -36.64 17.58
CA GLU A 380 9.86 -36.24 18.99
C GLU A 380 8.63 -35.41 19.36
N ILE A 381 8.22 -34.46 18.50
CA ILE A 381 7.01 -33.65 18.70
C ILE A 381 5.74 -34.50 18.65
N GLU A 382 5.63 -35.43 17.71
CA GLU A 382 4.50 -36.34 17.63
C GLU A 382 4.38 -37.23 18.87
N THR A 383 5.53 -37.69 19.38
CA THR A 383 5.60 -38.45 20.63
C THR A 383 5.12 -37.61 21.82
N LEU A 384 5.57 -36.36 21.92
CA LEU A 384 5.12 -35.43 22.95
C LEU A 384 3.61 -35.12 22.85
N LYS A 385 3.04 -35.01 21.65
CA LYS A 385 1.60 -34.84 21.45
C LYS A 385 0.81 -36.06 21.92
N LYS A 386 1.28 -37.26 21.64
CA LYS A 386 0.66 -38.51 22.09
C LYS A 386 0.68 -38.65 23.64
N PHE A 387 1.79 -38.29 24.27
CA PHE A 387 1.90 -38.30 25.74
C PHE A 387 1.14 -37.16 26.41
N GLY A 388 0.92 -36.03 25.75
CA GLY A 388 0.21 -34.89 26.29
C GLY A 388 -1.31 -35.02 26.33
N THR A 389 -1.90 -35.91 25.52
CA THR A 389 -3.35 -36.20 25.46
C THR A 389 -3.79 -37.29 26.44
N SER A 390 -2.86 -38.08 26.98
CA SER A 390 -3.15 -39.08 28.01
C SER A 390 -2.99 -38.44 29.39
N GLY A 391 -4.09 -38.01 29.97
CA GLY A 391 -4.13 -37.47 31.33
C GLY A 391 -3.37 -38.36 32.32
N ALA A 392 -2.42 -37.77 32.99
CA ALA A 392 -1.48 -38.33 33.92
C ALA A 392 -2.09 -39.38 34.88
N LYS A 393 -1.84 -40.64 34.62
CA LYS A 393 -1.62 -41.63 35.67
C LYS A 393 -0.33 -42.34 35.37
N LYS A 394 0.74 -41.91 36.04
CA LYS A 394 2.01 -42.62 36.12
C LYS A 394 1.77 -44.07 36.52
N ARG A 395 1.74 -44.99 35.59
CA ARG A 395 2.16 -46.37 35.84
C ARG A 395 3.59 -46.48 35.29
N ARG A 396 4.55 -46.44 36.20
CA ARG A 396 5.93 -46.86 35.95
C ARG A 396 5.90 -48.31 35.47
N ASN A 397 5.94 -48.51 34.18
CA ASN A 397 6.36 -49.79 33.63
C ASN A 397 7.87 -49.72 33.42
N LYS A 398 8.60 -50.55 34.12
CA LYS A 398 10.05 -50.53 34.35
C LYS A 398 10.87 -51.12 33.20
N ASN A 399 10.35 -51.33 31.99
CA ASN A 399 11.03 -52.05 30.90
C ASN A 399 10.92 -51.40 29.51
N SER A 400 10.90 -50.09 29.39
CA SER A 400 11.16 -49.42 28.15
C SER A 400 12.03 -48.21 28.40
N ASP A 401 13.31 -48.27 27.95
CA ASP A 401 14.29 -47.18 28.04
C ASP A 401 13.99 -45.99 27.10
N GLU A 402 12.75 -45.75 26.70
CA GLU A 402 12.34 -44.54 26.01
C GLU A 402 11.91 -43.49 27.04
N GLU A 403 12.87 -42.68 27.49
CA GLU A 403 12.59 -41.43 28.21
C GLU A 403 11.76 -40.53 27.29
N ALA A 404 10.59 -40.09 27.78
CA ALA A 404 9.79 -39.11 27.06
C ALA A 404 10.64 -37.85 26.82
N PRO A 405 10.74 -37.36 25.58
CA PRO A 405 11.60 -36.24 25.27
C PRO A 405 11.17 -35.00 26.07
N ASP A 406 12.13 -34.36 26.75
CA ASP A 406 11.87 -33.16 27.53
C ASP A 406 11.52 -31.99 26.59
N ARG A 407 10.32 -31.42 26.76
CA ARG A 407 9.83 -30.28 25.97
C ARG A 407 10.77 -29.06 26.04
N ARG A 408 11.48 -28.89 27.16
CA ARG A 408 12.41 -27.77 27.33
C ARG A 408 13.67 -28.00 26.49
N SER A 409 14.20 -29.22 26.50
CA SER A 409 15.38 -29.57 25.69
C SER A 409 15.09 -29.49 24.18
N LEU A 410 13.87 -29.86 23.75
CA LEU A 410 13.47 -29.75 22.36
C LEU A 410 13.37 -28.30 21.89
N LYS A 411 12.73 -27.43 22.67
CA LYS A 411 12.65 -26.01 22.36
C LYS A 411 14.03 -25.34 22.32
N ALA A 412 14.92 -25.70 23.25
CA ALA A 412 16.29 -25.16 23.27
C ALA A 412 17.05 -25.58 22.00
N ARG A 413 17.07 -26.87 21.66
CA ARG A 413 17.73 -27.38 20.46
C ARG A 413 17.21 -26.74 19.17
N LEU A 414 15.89 -26.51 19.09
CA LEU A 414 15.29 -25.84 17.94
C LEU A 414 15.73 -24.38 17.87
N LYS A 415 15.72 -23.69 19.00
CA LYS A 415 16.20 -22.31 19.09
C LYS A 415 17.68 -22.22 18.70
N ASP A 416 18.52 -23.06 19.28
CA ASP A 416 19.96 -23.08 18.99
C ASP A 416 20.23 -23.34 17.49
N ARG A 417 19.44 -24.21 16.86
CA ARG A 417 19.57 -24.48 15.42
C ARG A 417 19.13 -23.29 14.55
N VAL A 418 18.06 -22.60 14.93
CA VAL A 418 17.61 -21.39 14.23
C VAL A 418 18.63 -20.27 14.39
N GLU A 419 19.18 -20.08 15.58
CA GLU A 419 20.23 -19.08 15.81
C GLU A 419 21.49 -19.40 15.01
N LEU A 420 21.92 -20.67 14.93
CA LEU A 420 23.03 -21.08 14.10
C LEU A 420 22.81 -20.80 12.61
N ILE A 421 21.59 -21.03 12.09
CA ILE A 421 21.22 -20.69 10.72
C ILE A 421 21.27 -19.17 10.53
N TRP A 422 20.73 -18.43 11.51
CA TRP A 422 20.71 -16.97 11.48
C TRP A 422 22.13 -16.39 11.44
N GLU A 423 22.99 -16.81 12.34
CA GLU A 423 24.38 -16.35 12.42
C GLU A 423 25.19 -16.65 11.16
N ASN A 424 24.92 -17.76 10.47
CA ASN A 424 25.68 -18.15 9.28
C ASN A 424 25.17 -17.49 7.99
N TRP A 425 23.86 -17.25 7.86
CA TRP A 425 23.26 -16.88 6.59
C TRP A 425 22.44 -15.60 6.62
N PHE A 426 22.01 -15.15 7.78
CA PHE A 426 21.13 -13.99 7.90
C PHE A 426 21.84 -12.83 8.61
N SER A 427 21.48 -11.63 8.21
CA SER A 427 21.81 -10.40 8.90
C SER A 427 20.58 -9.50 8.96
N SER A 428 20.53 -8.60 9.94
CA SER A 428 19.46 -7.59 9.99
C SER A 428 20.07 -6.19 9.94
N VAL A 429 19.43 -5.31 9.20
CA VAL A 429 19.90 -3.93 9.00
C VAL A 429 18.72 -2.98 9.04
N PRO A 430 18.75 -1.97 9.95
CA PRO A 430 17.75 -0.91 9.93
C PRO A 430 17.73 -0.20 8.57
N ILE A 431 16.57 0.25 8.15
CA ILE A 431 16.39 0.88 6.85
C ILE A 431 17.31 2.09 6.62
N GLU A 432 17.58 2.88 7.66
CA GLU A 432 18.47 4.03 7.57
C GLU A 432 19.94 3.64 7.29
N LEU A 433 20.38 2.48 7.75
CA LEU A 433 21.71 1.95 7.49
C LEU A 433 21.78 1.18 6.17
N ALA A 434 20.68 0.62 5.70
CA ALA A 434 20.59 -0.05 4.40
C ALA A 434 20.92 0.91 3.24
N ARG A 435 20.69 2.21 3.39
CA ARG A 435 21.05 3.25 2.42
C ARG A 435 22.55 3.31 2.08
N GLY A 436 23.42 2.85 2.96
CA GLY A 436 24.88 2.82 2.78
C GLY A 436 25.43 1.49 2.29
N ARG A 437 24.60 0.46 2.11
CA ARG A 437 25.01 -0.90 1.69
C ARG A 437 24.87 -1.10 0.18
N ASP A 438 25.55 -2.11 -0.31
CA ASP A 438 25.40 -2.72 -1.62
C ASP A 438 25.01 -4.19 -1.38
N PHE A 439 23.88 -4.61 -1.95
CA PHE A 439 23.36 -5.97 -1.83
C PHE A 439 23.78 -6.83 -3.03
N SER A 440 25.09 -6.85 -3.31
CA SER A 440 25.65 -7.73 -4.34
C SER A 440 25.73 -9.17 -3.84
N PHE A 441 25.23 -10.11 -4.62
CA PHE A 441 25.15 -11.54 -4.29
C PHE A 441 24.34 -11.84 -3.03
N GLU A 442 23.48 -10.92 -2.60
CA GLU A 442 22.62 -11.06 -1.42
C GLU A 442 21.15 -11.06 -1.81
N LEU A 443 20.34 -11.75 -1.00
CA LEU A 443 18.88 -11.58 -0.99
C LEU A 443 18.50 -10.58 0.09
N ALA A 444 17.97 -9.43 -0.29
CA ALA A 444 17.39 -8.47 0.64
C ALA A 444 15.89 -8.73 0.80
N ILE A 445 15.42 -8.99 2.03
CA ILE A 445 14.00 -9.15 2.35
C ILE A 445 13.54 -7.94 3.13
N TYR A 446 12.59 -7.22 2.55
CA TYR A 446 11.96 -6.06 3.14
C TYR A 446 10.50 -6.40 3.49
N ASP A 447 10.26 -6.68 4.76
CA ASP A 447 8.95 -7.10 5.27
C ASP A 447 8.16 -5.92 5.85
N GLU A 448 6.82 -5.96 5.78
CA GLU A 448 5.89 -4.91 6.20
C GLU A 448 6.15 -3.54 5.52
N PHE A 449 6.46 -3.58 4.24
CA PHE A 449 6.93 -2.42 3.48
C PHE A 449 5.87 -1.31 3.31
N GLN A 450 4.59 -1.59 3.56
CA GLN A 450 3.50 -0.62 3.52
C GLN A 450 3.55 0.44 4.64
N ASP A 451 4.31 0.19 5.72
CA ASP A 451 4.40 1.11 6.85
C ASP A 451 5.49 2.19 6.71
N GLN A 452 6.01 2.39 5.49
CA GLN A 452 7.05 3.37 5.18
C GLN A 452 6.62 4.40 4.13
N ASN A 453 7.32 5.54 4.13
CA ASN A 453 7.11 6.62 3.16
C ASN A 453 7.71 6.30 1.79
N ALA A 454 7.08 6.73 0.71
CA ALA A 454 7.46 6.52 -0.68
C ALA A 454 8.93 6.83 -1.07
N SER A 455 9.67 7.57 -0.26
CA SER A 455 11.08 7.88 -0.51
C SER A 455 12.07 6.76 -0.15
N GLN A 456 11.63 5.74 0.59
CA GLN A 456 12.50 4.65 1.06
C GLN A 456 12.69 3.59 -0.02
N ALA A 457 11.61 3.24 -0.75
CA ALA A 457 11.63 2.28 -1.85
C ALA A 457 12.70 2.62 -2.89
N ASP A 458 12.68 3.84 -3.39
CA ASP A 458 13.66 4.32 -4.38
C ASP A 458 15.10 4.17 -3.88
N THR A 459 15.31 4.49 -2.61
CA THR A 459 16.63 4.42 -2.00
C THR A 459 17.14 2.97 -1.91
N LEU A 460 16.28 2.03 -1.55
CA LEU A 460 16.66 0.62 -1.36
C LEU A 460 16.83 -0.14 -2.67
N ILE A 461 15.93 0.10 -3.63
CA ILE A 461 16.01 -0.53 -4.95
C ILE A 461 17.33 -0.16 -5.64
N LYS A 462 17.81 1.06 -5.48
CA LYS A 462 19.12 1.51 -5.98
C LYS A 462 20.32 0.86 -5.28
N ARG A 463 20.12 0.03 -4.28
CA ARG A 463 21.17 -0.72 -3.57
C ARG A 463 21.29 -2.17 -4.00
N ILE A 464 20.44 -2.63 -4.91
CA ILE A 464 20.60 -3.93 -5.53
C ILE A 464 21.89 -3.90 -6.35
N GLY A 465 22.86 -4.68 -5.94
CA GLY A 465 24.14 -4.82 -6.63
C GLY A 465 24.13 -6.01 -7.60
N ARG A 466 25.33 -6.40 -8.02
CA ARG A 466 25.49 -7.51 -8.95
C ARG A 466 24.92 -8.81 -8.38
N ASP A 467 24.11 -9.51 -9.18
CA ASP A 467 23.50 -10.80 -8.83
C ASP A 467 22.72 -10.78 -7.49
N GLY A 468 22.33 -9.57 -7.04
CA GLY A 468 21.47 -9.38 -5.89
C GLY A 468 19.99 -9.44 -6.26
N LYS A 469 19.14 -9.78 -5.29
CA LYS A 469 17.68 -9.78 -5.42
C LYS A 469 17.04 -9.08 -4.22
N ILE A 470 16.00 -8.29 -4.45
CA ILE A 470 15.18 -7.71 -3.39
C ILE A 470 13.78 -8.29 -3.41
N VAL A 471 13.25 -8.62 -2.24
CA VAL A 471 11.87 -9.08 -2.03
C VAL A 471 11.21 -8.11 -1.07
N MET A 472 10.18 -7.43 -1.55
CA MET A 472 9.37 -6.49 -0.79
C MET A 472 8.01 -7.12 -0.50
N THR A 473 7.68 -7.30 0.79
CA THR A 473 6.43 -7.94 1.21
C THR A 473 5.61 -7.00 2.07
N GLY A 474 4.28 -7.13 2.01
CA GLY A 474 3.40 -6.34 2.86
C GLY A 474 1.91 -6.54 2.58
N ASP A 475 1.10 -5.78 3.31
CA ASP A 475 -0.35 -5.78 3.21
C ASP A 475 -0.88 -4.35 3.18
N ILE A 476 -1.31 -3.89 2.01
CA ILE A 476 -1.80 -2.51 1.82
C ILE A 476 -3.10 -2.20 2.58
N GLU A 477 -3.79 -3.23 3.11
CA GLU A 477 -4.96 -3.06 3.97
C GLU A 477 -4.59 -2.94 5.47
N GLN A 478 -3.33 -3.27 5.85
CA GLN A 478 -2.85 -3.26 7.22
C GLN A 478 -1.77 -2.18 7.44
N ILE A 479 -2.10 -0.93 7.12
CA ILE A 479 -1.22 0.21 7.32
C ILE A 479 -1.41 0.75 8.74
N HIS A 480 -0.33 0.81 9.52
CA HIS A 480 -0.37 1.29 10.92
C HIS A 480 0.08 2.74 11.07
N ALA A 481 0.82 3.27 10.11
CA ALA A 481 1.29 4.65 10.14
C ALA A 481 0.14 5.63 9.87
N PRO A 482 -0.16 6.59 10.77
CA PRO A 482 -1.38 7.41 10.71
C PRO A 482 -1.45 8.40 9.54
N TYR A 483 -0.36 8.59 8.80
CA TYR A 483 -0.23 9.50 7.65
C TYR A 483 -0.07 8.77 6.32
N LEU A 484 -0.14 7.43 6.33
CA LEU A 484 -0.08 6.59 5.14
C LEU A 484 -1.45 5.99 4.84
N ASP A 485 -1.73 5.73 3.58
CA ASP A 485 -2.91 5.02 3.11
C ASP A 485 -2.53 4.00 2.01
N GLN A 486 -3.50 3.28 1.49
CA GLN A 486 -3.29 2.25 0.47
C GLN A 486 -2.64 2.78 -0.82
N PHE A 487 -2.69 4.08 -1.06
CA PHE A 487 -2.14 4.73 -2.25
C PHE A 487 -0.82 5.45 -1.98
N ASN A 488 -0.59 5.89 -0.75
CA ASN A 488 0.57 6.67 -0.35
C ASN A 488 1.43 5.89 0.66
N ASN A 489 2.02 4.81 0.19
CA ASN A 489 2.95 3.98 0.96
C ASN A 489 4.05 3.44 0.04
N ASP A 490 5.15 2.99 0.60
CA ASP A 490 6.33 2.52 -0.16
C ASP A 490 6.04 1.31 -1.05
N LEU A 491 5.16 0.41 -0.61
CA LEU A 491 4.82 -0.79 -1.36
C LEU A 491 4.05 -0.46 -2.65
N THR A 492 3.04 0.41 -2.55
CA THR A 492 2.29 0.92 -3.69
C THR A 492 3.17 1.75 -4.61
N TYR A 493 4.02 2.62 -4.05
CA TYR A 493 4.98 3.40 -4.82
C TYR A 493 5.97 2.51 -5.59
N ALA A 494 6.54 1.48 -4.95
CA ALA A 494 7.43 0.54 -5.61
C ALA A 494 6.72 -0.21 -6.75
N SER A 495 5.47 -0.63 -6.52
CA SER A 495 4.63 -1.28 -7.53
C SER A 495 4.41 -0.41 -8.77
N GLN A 496 4.13 0.87 -8.57
CA GLN A 496 3.93 1.84 -9.66
C GLN A 496 5.24 2.18 -10.39
N MET A 497 6.31 2.47 -9.63
CA MET A 497 7.61 2.84 -10.19
C MET A 497 8.23 1.73 -11.03
N LEU A 498 8.00 0.47 -10.65
CA LEU A 498 8.54 -0.72 -11.32
C LEU A 498 7.53 -1.39 -12.25
N PHE A 499 6.41 -0.73 -12.55
CA PHE A 499 5.38 -1.25 -13.44
C PHE A 499 5.95 -1.55 -14.84
N ASP A 500 5.49 -2.65 -15.44
CA ASP A 500 5.88 -3.10 -16.80
C ASP A 500 7.40 -3.26 -17.00
N ASN A 501 8.11 -3.67 -15.96
CA ASN A 501 9.56 -3.87 -16.01
C ASN A 501 9.90 -5.37 -16.11
N PRO A 502 10.69 -5.80 -17.12
CA PRO A 502 11.01 -7.22 -17.34
C PRO A 502 11.87 -7.86 -16.23
N MET A 503 12.52 -7.08 -15.38
CA MET A 503 13.30 -7.58 -14.24
C MET A 503 12.51 -7.65 -12.94
N VAL A 504 11.20 -7.38 -12.98
CA VAL A 504 10.36 -7.29 -11.79
C VAL A 504 9.17 -8.24 -11.90
N ALA A 505 8.90 -8.98 -10.85
CA ALA A 505 7.66 -9.72 -10.70
C ALA A 505 6.81 -9.09 -9.58
N GLN A 506 5.53 -8.92 -9.84
CA GLN A 506 4.55 -8.48 -8.85
C GLN A 506 3.57 -9.62 -8.58
N VAL A 507 3.23 -9.83 -7.31
CA VAL A 507 2.36 -10.92 -6.86
C VAL A 507 1.40 -10.39 -5.82
N CYS A 508 0.11 -10.66 -6.01
CA CYS A 508 -0.91 -10.33 -5.02
C CYS A 508 -1.64 -11.61 -4.60
N PHE A 509 -1.65 -11.88 -3.29
CA PHE A 509 -2.46 -12.93 -2.70
C PHE A 509 -3.88 -12.44 -2.47
N THR A 510 -4.85 -13.31 -2.70
CA THR A 510 -6.25 -13.07 -2.35
C THR A 510 -6.57 -13.61 -0.96
N GLU A 511 -7.72 -13.21 -0.39
CA GLU A 511 -8.18 -13.65 0.93
C GLU A 511 -8.47 -15.16 0.95
N ASP A 512 -8.82 -15.74 -0.21
CA ASP A 512 -9.03 -17.19 -0.34
C ASP A 512 -7.74 -17.99 -0.26
N GLU A 513 -6.60 -17.36 -0.50
CA GLU A 513 -5.27 -17.95 -0.50
C GLU A 513 -4.59 -17.92 0.87
N VAL A 514 -5.28 -17.46 1.92
CA VAL A 514 -4.81 -17.53 3.31
C VAL A 514 -4.71 -18.99 3.74
N VAL A 515 -3.49 -19.41 4.14
CA VAL A 515 -3.16 -20.81 4.51
C VAL A 515 -3.01 -21.03 6.02
N ARG A 516 -3.21 -19.98 6.83
CA ARG A 516 -3.23 -20.09 8.29
C ARG A 516 -4.49 -20.79 8.81
N HIS A 517 -4.79 -20.64 10.08
CA HIS A 517 -6.00 -21.18 10.70
C HIS A 517 -7.26 -20.62 10.02
N LEU A 518 -8.31 -21.46 9.88
CA LEU A 518 -9.56 -21.10 9.22
C LEU A 518 -10.17 -19.77 9.74
N LEU A 519 -10.03 -19.49 11.04
CA LEU A 519 -10.48 -18.24 11.63
C LEU A 519 -9.81 -17.01 11.00
N VAL A 520 -8.50 -17.09 10.69
CA VAL A 520 -7.76 -16.00 10.07
C VAL A 520 -8.29 -15.73 8.66
N LYS A 521 -8.56 -16.79 7.91
CA LYS A 521 -9.19 -16.70 6.57
C LYS A 521 -10.57 -16.03 6.63
N LEU A 522 -11.41 -16.46 7.58
CA LEU A 522 -12.75 -15.87 7.77
C LEU A 522 -12.69 -14.39 8.17
N VAL A 523 -11.70 -13.98 8.96
CA VAL A 523 -11.52 -12.57 9.34
C VAL A 523 -11.13 -11.75 8.11
N ALA A 524 -10.16 -12.20 7.33
CA ALA A 524 -9.73 -11.51 6.10
C ALA A 524 -10.90 -11.31 5.12
N GLN A 525 -11.67 -12.38 4.85
CA GLN A 525 -12.85 -12.30 3.98
C GLN A 525 -13.92 -11.32 4.49
N ARG A 526 -14.14 -11.26 5.82
CA ARG A 526 -15.09 -10.32 6.41
C ARG A 526 -14.61 -8.87 6.37
N GLN A 527 -13.34 -8.64 6.59
CA GLN A 527 -12.73 -7.29 6.49
C GLN A 527 -12.93 -6.72 5.09
N LYS A 528 -12.62 -7.51 4.05
CA LYS A 528 -12.85 -7.12 2.66
C LYS A 528 -14.31 -6.78 2.38
N ALA A 529 -15.24 -7.67 2.77
CA ALA A 529 -16.67 -7.43 2.56
C ALA A 529 -17.20 -6.19 3.29
N LEU A 530 -16.62 -5.83 4.44
CA LEU A 530 -16.95 -4.59 5.15
C LEU A 530 -16.38 -3.38 4.42
N HIS A 531 -15.15 -3.47 3.92
CA HIS A 531 -14.50 -2.40 3.18
C HIS A 531 -15.25 -2.09 1.87
N GLU A 532 -15.62 -3.12 1.10
CA GLU A 532 -16.42 -2.98 -0.13
C GLU A 532 -17.79 -2.34 0.15
N LYS A 533 -18.45 -2.67 1.25
CA LYS A 533 -19.71 -2.01 1.66
C LYS A 533 -19.53 -0.54 1.97
N THR A 534 -18.46 -0.19 2.68
CA THR A 534 -18.16 1.22 3.01
C THR A 534 -17.87 2.04 1.75
N LEU A 535 -17.23 1.44 0.74
CA LEU A 535 -16.95 2.08 -0.55
C LEU A 535 -18.21 2.23 -1.43
N THR A 536 -19.20 1.33 -1.28
CA THR A 536 -20.47 1.41 -2.05
C THR A 536 -21.51 2.33 -1.40
N GLU A 537 -21.38 2.60 -0.11
CA GLU A 537 -22.26 3.50 0.65
C GLU A 537 -21.70 4.95 0.73
N ALA A 538 -20.45 5.19 0.33
CA ALA A 538 -19.80 6.49 0.21
C ALA A 538 -19.88 7.02 -1.23
#